data_d882669e5fccb44f852ed15b33f496a0
#
_entry.id   d882669e5fccb44f852ed15b33f496a0
#
_cell.length_a   1.000
_cell.length_b   1.000
_cell.length_c   1.000
_cell.angle_alpha   90.00
_cell.angle_beta   90.00
_cell.angle_gamma   90.00
#
_symmetry.space_group_name_H-M   'P 1'
#
loop_
_entity.id
_entity.type
_entity.pdbx_description
1 polymer ?
#
loop_
_entity_poly.entity_id
_entity_poly.type
_entity_poly.pdbx_seq_one_letter_code
_entity_poly.pdbx_strand_id
1 'polypeptide(L)'
;MRSGAALLLAAGVVLVTGGFAHGQDMPTGAAARDVEELACAPRAVRALPASAGVVVGATDRKKNMYATGDTLIIGGFGEGTLAPGQQFFVRRTPPPADRGQSVETPWIHVHTAGWIRITSVEGDHARASITYVCDAIDPDDYLAPFQVPVVPEPLIDERDPDFESPGQVLFGLDRRVNHGGGNYIVVDRGSDAGVKGGQHVVFFRREGGPDGPRVLLGQGLVLEAGTDSATVLVQTAAQPIYSGDSVAFRR
;
A
#
# COMPACT_ATOMS: atom_id res chain seq x y z
N MET A 1 -19.39 -19.32 70.72
CA MET A 1 -19.56 -20.03 69.44
C MET A 1 -19.41 -18.99 68.33
N ARG A 2 -18.22 -18.94 67.69
CA ARG A 2 -17.91 -18.00 66.58
C ARG A 2 -17.57 -18.85 65.37
N SER A 3 -18.45 -18.82 64.35
CA SER A 3 -18.24 -19.45 63.04
C SER A 3 -17.40 -18.51 62.16
N GLY A 4 -16.21 -18.97 61.77
CA GLY A 4 -15.38 -18.33 60.77
C GLY A 4 -15.73 -18.83 59.36
N ALA A 5 -16.13 -17.94 58.47
CA ALA A 5 -16.32 -18.23 57.08
C ALA A 5 -14.98 -18.03 56.34
N ALA A 6 -14.46 -19.08 55.72
CA ALA A 6 -13.29 -19.02 54.88
C ALA A 6 -13.69 -18.58 53.47
N LEU A 7 -13.12 -17.45 52.99
CA LEU A 7 -13.27 -16.96 51.61
C LEU A 7 -12.22 -17.65 50.74
N LEU A 8 -12.66 -18.48 49.81
CA LEU A 8 -11.80 -19.05 48.73
C LEU A 8 -11.72 -18.06 47.57
N LEU A 9 -10.56 -17.45 47.40
CA LEU A 9 -10.22 -16.67 46.23
C LEU A 9 -9.81 -17.63 45.06
N ALA A 10 -10.68 -17.75 44.08
CA ALA A 10 -10.35 -18.44 42.83
C ALA A 10 -9.57 -17.48 41.90
N ALA A 11 -8.27 -17.73 41.72
CA ALA A 11 -7.45 -17.02 40.75
C ALA A 11 -7.77 -17.60 39.37
N GLY A 12 -8.51 -16.84 38.54
CA GLY A 12 -8.74 -17.15 37.14
C GLY A 12 -7.48 -16.86 36.32
N VAL A 13 -6.82 -17.87 35.80
CA VAL A 13 -5.76 -17.73 34.81
C VAL A 13 -6.41 -17.47 33.46
N VAL A 14 -6.32 -16.24 32.96
CA VAL A 14 -6.70 -15.90 31.59
C VAL A 14 -5.56 -16.36 30.67
N LEU A 15 -5.76 -17.49 30.00
CA LEU A 15 -4.92 -17.93 28.89
C LEU A 15 -5.23 -17.04 27.69
N VAL A 16 -4.35 -16.05 27.44
CA VAL A 16 -4.32 -15.32 26.18
C VAL A 16 -3.75 -16.26 25.12
N THR A 17 -4.62 -16.94 24.39
CA THR A 17 -4.24 -17.66 23.17
C THR A 17 -3.90 -16.63 22.12
N GLY A 18 -2.61 -16.34 21.94
CA GLY A 18 -2.09 -15.60 20.80
C GLY A 18 -2.46 -16.35 19.52
N GLY A 19 -3.50 -15.88 18.83
CA GLY A 19 -3.85 -16.38 17.50
C GLY A 19 -2.70 -16.06 16.56
N PHE A 20 -1.96 -17.07 16.13
CA PHE A 20 -1.07 -16.95 15.00
C PHE A 20 -1.93 -16.57 13.79
N ALA A 21 -1.70 -15.37 13.24
CA ALA A 21 -2.31 -14.95 11.99
C ALA A 21 -1.90 -15.97 10.93
N HIS A 22 -2.83 -16.81 10.51
CA HIS A 22 -2.64 -17.70 9.37
C HIS A 22 -2.37 -16.81 8.17
N GLY A 23 -1.27 -17.07 7.47
CA GLY A 23 -0.94 -16.33 6.24
C GLY A 23 -2.12 -16.40 5.28
N GLN A 24 -2.67 -15.25 4.93
CA GLN A 24 -3.69 -15.16 3.90
C GLN A 24 -3.02 -15.45 2.57
N ASP A 25 -3.44 -16.48 1.87
CA ASP A 25 -2.95 -16.75 0.52
C ASP A 25 -3.71 -15.86 -0.48
N MET A 26 -2.99 -15.41 -1.53
CA MET A 26 -3.60 -14.65 -2.62
C MET A 26 -4.65 -15.51 -3.34
N PRO A 27 -5.76 -14.91 -3.80
CA PRO A 27 -6.74 -15.63 -4.62
C PRO A 27 -6.09 -16.15 -5.90
N THR A 28 -6.70 -17.15 -6.52
CA THR A 28 -6.26 -17.75 -7.78
C THR A 28 -7.24 -17.47 -8.91
N GLY A 29 -6.78 -17.48 -10.15
CA GLY A 29 -7.62 -17.27 -11.32
C GLY A 29 -7.72 -15.81 -11.78
N ALA A 30 -8.81 -15.43 -12.46
CA ALA A 30 -8.96 -14.08 -13.03
C ALA A 30 -8.96 -12.97 -11.97
N ALA A 31 -9.61 -13.19 -10.82
CA ALA A 31 -9.62 -12.26 -9.70
C ALA A 31 -8.23 -12.04 -9.06
N ALA A 32 -7.30 -12.97 -9.25
CA ALA A 32 -5.95 -12.83 -8.73
C ALA A 32 -5.21 -11.65 -9.37
N ARG A 33 -5.39 -11.43 -10.67
CA ARG A 33 -4.70 -10.35 -11.39
C ARG A 33 -5.03 -8.98 -10.84
N ASP A 34 -6.31 -8.68 -10.62
CA ASP A 34 -6.74 -7.38 -10.10
C ASP A 34 -6.20 -7.14 -8.67
N VAL A 35 -6.15 -8.20 -7.86
CA VAL A 35 -5.59 -8.16 -6.50
C VAL A 35 -4.07 -7.96 -6.54
N GLU A 36 -3.36 -8.66 -7.45
CA GLU A 36 -1.91 -8.51 -7.63
C GLU A 36 -1.55 -7.10 -8.11
N GLU A 37 -2.28 -6.57 -9.09
CA GLU A 37 -2.08 -5.21 -9.59
C GLU A 37 -2.32 -4.17 -8.48
N LEU A 38 -3.37 -4.35 -7.66
CA LEU A 38 -3.64 -3.47 -6.52
C LEU A 38 -2.56 -3.60 -5.43
N ALA A 39 -2.04 -4.82 -5.19
CA ALA A 39 -0.93 -5.03 -4.25
C ALA A 39 0.34 -4.30 -4.68
N CYS A 40 0.58 -4.22 -5.99
CA CYS A 40 1.72 -3.51 -6.60
C CYS A 40 1.48 -1.99 -6.76
N ALA A 41 0.25 -1.51 -6.59
CA ALA A 41 -0.09 -0.11 -6.80
C ALA A 41 0.67 0.83 -5.84
N PRO A 42 1.00 2.07 -6.28
CA PRO A 42 1.70 3.03 -5.45
C PRO A 42 0.85 3.50 -4.27
N ARG A 43 1.50 3.84 -3.16
CA ARG A 43 0.86 4.35 -1.94
C ARG A 43 1.61 5.57 -1.42
N ALA A 44 0.91 6.43 -0.67
CA ALA A 44 1.51 7.49 0.10
C ALA A 44 1.21 7.32 1.59
N VAL A 45 2.18 7.65 2.43
CA VAL A 45 2.01 7.66 3.88
C VAL A 45 2.69 8.90 4.48
N ARG A 46 2.26 9.34 5.65
CA ARG A 46 2.91 10.44 6.41
C ARG A 46 4.09 9.95 7.22
N ALA A 47 4.08 8.69 7.61
CA ALA A 47 5.17 8.04 8.34
C ALA A 47 5.26 6.58 7.92
N LEU A 48 6.48 6.07 7.83
CA LEU A 48 6.69 4.65 7.56
C LEU A 48 6.33 3.82 8.79
N PRO A 49 5.66 2.68 8.61
CA PRO A 49 5.48 1.71 9.68
C PRO A 49 6.84 1.14 10.10
N ALA A 50 6.91 0.61 11.32
CA ALA A 50 8.09 -0.13 11.75
C ALA A 50 8.34 -1.31 10.79
N SER A 51 9.58 -1.43 10.32
CA SER A 51 9.99 -2.54 9.47
C SER A 51 10.12 -3.83 10.27
N ALA A 52 9.67 -4.94 9.69
CA ALA A 52 9.89 -6.27 10.26
C ALA A 52 11.27 -6.84 9.93
N GLY A 53 12.05 -6.18 9.07
CA GLY A 53 13.36 -6.58 8.59
C GLY A 53 13.67 -5.95 7.24
N VAL A 54 14.85 -6.22 6.69
CA VAL A 54 15.31 -5.69 5.41
C VAL A 54 15.89 -6.81 4.54
N VAL A 55 15.82 -6.64 3.24
CA VAL A 55 16.50 -7.52 2.27
C VAL A 55 18.00 -7.22 2.34
N VAL A 56 18.82 -8.22 2.66
CA VAL A 56 20.29 -8.12 2.69
C VAL A 56 20.87 -8.55 1.34
N GLY A 57 20.18 -9.44 0.64
CA GLY A 57 20.62 -9.98 -0.65
C GLY A 57 19.90 -11.27 -0.97
N ALA A 58 20.49 -12.07 -1.86
CA ALA A 58 19.96 -13.38 -2.22
C ALA A 58 20.99 -14.49 -1.97
N THR A 59 20.52 -15.73 -1.88
CA THR A 59 21.38 -16.91 -1.74
C THR A 59 22.28 -17.09 -2.96
N ASP A 60 21.77 -16.81 -4.15
CA ASP A 60 22.56 -16.79 -5.38
C ASP A 60 23.18 -15.38 -5.61
N ARG A 61 24.42 -15.21 -5.18
CA ARG A 61 25.18 -13.96 -5.28
C ARG A 61 25.54 -13.55 -6.72
N LYS A 62 25.31 -14.42 -7.72
CA LYS A 62 25.60 -14.12 -9.11
C LYS A 62 24.40 -13.48 -9.83
N LYS A 63 23.22 -13.53 -9.23
CA LYS A 63 22.02 -12.91 -9.77
C LYS A 63 21.97 -11.42 -9.40
N ASN A 64 21.71 -10.58 -10.38
CA ASN A 64 21.45 -9.14 -10.22
C ASN A 64 19.96 -8.81 -10.31
N MET A 65 19.13 -9.78 -10.70
CA MET A 65 17.67 -9.66 -10.76
C MET A 65 17.06 -10.91 -10.12
N TYR A 66 16.11 -10.71 -9.24
CA TYR A 66 15.44 -11.78 -8.53
C TYR A 66 14.04 -12.01 -9.11
N ALA A 67 13.63 -13.26 -9.18
CA ALA A 67 12.35 -13.70 -9.73
C ALA A 67 11.57 -14.53 -8.71
N THR A 68 10.30 -14.76 -8.99
CA THR A 68 9.45 -15.67 -8.21
C THR A 68 10.13 -17.03 -8.03
N GLY A 69 10.17 -17.53 -6.80
CA GLY A 69 10.84 -18.77 -6.40
C GLY A 69 12.30 -18.60 -5.96
N ASP A 70 12.95 -17.46 -6.25
CA ASP A 70 14.29 -17.19 -5.73
C ASP A 70 14.26 -17.00 -4.20
N THR A 71 15.41 -17.26 -3.57
CA THR A 71 15.54 -17.17 -2.11
C THR A 71 16.34 -15.93 -1.73
N LEU A 72 15.71 -15.04 -0.97
CA LEU A 72 16.32 -13.88 -0.35
C LEU A 72 16.88 -14.20 1.03
N ILE A 73 17.86 -13.39 1.45
CA ILE A 73 18.37 -13.31 2.81
C ILE A 73 17.80 -12.05 3.44
N ILE A 74 17.17 -12.19 4.59
CA ILE A 74 16.56 -11.13 5.37
C ILE A 74 17.38 -10.93 6.64
N GLY A 75 17.64 -9.68 6.99
CA GLY A 75 18.33 -9.29 8.22
C GLY A 75 17.63 -8.11 8.91
N GLY A 76 18.24 -7.57 9.96
CA GLY A 76 17.76 -6.37 10.63
C GLY A 76 16.44 -6.53 11.39
N PHE A 77 16.09 -7.74 11.81
CA PHE A 77 14.88 -8.04 12.57
C PHE A 77 15.21 -8.37 14.03
N GLY A 78 14.25 -8.15 14.93
CA GLY A 78 14.35 -8.55 16.34
C GLY A 78 14.04 -10.04 16.55
N GLU A 79 14.50 -10.58 17.67
CA GLU A 79 14.18 -11.96 18.07
C GLU A 79 12.67 -12.18 18.15
N GLY A 80 12.19 -13.27 17.56
CA GLY A 80 10.76 -13.62 17.52
C GLY A 80 9.89 -12.78 16.58
N THR A 81 10.46 -11.83 15.85
CA THR A 81 9.71 -10.99 14.90
C THR A 81 9.29 -11.76 13.65
N LEU A 82 10.14 -12.69 13.18
CA LEU A 82 9.88 -13.49 12.00
C LEU A 82 9.69 -14.97 12.36
N ALA A 83 8.77 -15.62 11.65
CA ALA A 83 8.55 -17.07 11.76
C ALA A 83 8.33 -17.69 10.37
N PRO A 84 8.73 -18.97 10.17
CA PRO A 84 8.46 -19.69 8.94
C PRO A 84 6.97 -19.68 8.60
N GLY A 85 6.65 -19.49 7.31
CA GLY A 85 5.29 -19.40 6.78
C GLY A 85 4.71 -17.98 6.77
N GLN A 86 5.24 -17.03 7.52
CA GLN A 86 4.80 -15.64 7.47
C GLN A 86 5.08 -15.03 6.11
N GLN A 87 4.18 -14.14 5.68
CA GLN A 87 4.34 -13.36 4.45
C GLN A 87 4.56 -11.88 4.76
N PHE A 88 5.33 -11.23 3.90
CA PHE A 88 5.60 -9.79 3.99
C PHE A 88 5.62 -9.19 2.59
N PHE A 89 5.15 -7.96 2.47
CA PHE A 89 5.48 -7.11 1.34
C PHE A 89 6.95 -6.70 1.44
N VAL A 90 7.61 -6.67 0.30
CA VAL A 90 8.92 -6.04 0.11
C VAL A 90 8.68 -4.67 -0.48
N ARG A 91 9.08 -3.61 0.22
CA ARG A 91 8.77 -2.22 -0.11
C ARG A 91 9.99 -1.34 -0.03
N ARG A 92 9.95 -0.25 -0.77
CA ARG A 92 10.96 0.82 -0.71
C ARG A 92 10.32 2.19 -0.75
N THR A 93 11.08 3.18 -0.32
CA THR A 93 10.79 4.59 -0.56
C THR A 93 11.72 5.06 -1.68
N PRO A 94 11.22 5.21 -2.91
CA PRO A 94 12.07 5.70 -3.99
C PRO A 94 12.59 7.10 -3.60
N PRO A 95 13.85 7.43 -3.99
CA PRO A 95 14.35 8.78 -3.76
C PRO A 95 13.43 9.80 -4.43
N PRO A 96 13.33 11.04 -3.90
CA PRO A 96 12.54 12.10 -4.52
C PRO A 96 12.88 12.18 -6.01
N ALA A 97 11.87 12.36 -6.86
CA ALA A 97 12.11 12.52 -8.28
C ALA A 97 12.99 13.77 -8.47
N ASP A 98 14.26 13.57 -8.82
CA ASP A 98 15.13 14.66 -9.24
C ASP A 98 14.52 15.29 -10.48
N ARG A 99 14.04 16.49 -10.36
CA ARG A 99 14.04 17.56 -11.37
C ARG A 99 12.87 18.51 -11.18
N GLY A 100 13.12 19.62 -10.49
CA GLY A 100 12.41 20.87 -10.66
C GLY A 100 11.00 20.97 -10.07
N GLN A 101 10.49 19.94 -9.46
CA GLN A 101 9.24 19.95 -8.69
C GLN A 101 9.47 19.35 -7.30
N SER A 102 10.43 19.91 -6.56
CA SER A 102 10.45 19.73 -5.11
C SER A 102 9.36 20.60 -4.48
N VAL A 103 8.11 20.23 -4.70
CA VAL A 103 7.11 20.55 -3.71
C VAL A 103 7.55 19.69 -2.52
N GLU A 104 8.02 20.31 -1.43
CA GLU A 104 8.20 19.65 -0.15
C GLU A 104 6.84 19.10 0.25
N THR A 105 6.58 17.86 -0.15
CA THR A 105 5.34 17.20 0.20
C THR A 105 5.60 16.42 1.48
N PRO A 106 4.72 16.50 2.48
CA PRO A 106 4.85 15.69 3.70
C PRO A 106 4.55 14.21 3.43
N TRP A 107 4.48 13.81 2.17
CA TRP A 107 4.12 12.49 1.70
C TRP A 107 5.35 11.64 1.39
N ILE A 108 5.40 10.46 1.97
CA ILE A 108 6.39 9.44 1.65
C ILE A 108 5.77 8.53 0.60
N HIS A 109 6.37 8.47 -0.57
CA HIS A 109 6.01 7.52 -1.61
C HIS A 109 6.45 6.12 -1.16
N VAL A 110 5.53 5.16 -1.17
CA VAL A 110 5.80 3.76 -0.90
C VAL A 110 5.60 2.96 -2.19
N HIS A 111 6.65 2.30 -2.62
CA HIS A 111 6.67 1.39 -3.76
C HIS A 111 6.72 -0.05 -3.27
N THR A 112 5.86 -0.92 -3.81
CA THR A 112 5.88 -2.35 -3.53
C THR A 112 6.70 -3.06 -4.61
N ALA A 113 7.83 -3.66 -4.23
CA ALA A 113 8.68 -4.45 -5.14
C ALA A 113 8.16 -5.88 -5.32
N GLY A 114 7.42 -6.40 -4.35
CA GLY A 114 6.83 -7.73 -4.39
C GLY A 114 6.41 -8.21 -3.01
N TRP A 115 6.25 -9.53 -2.86
CA TRP A 115 6.06 -10.16 -1.55
C TRP A 115 6.74 -11.50 -1.44
N ILE A 116 7.06 -11.86 -0.22
CA ILE A 116 7.87 -13.01 0.15
C ILE A 116 7.17 -13.85 1.21
N ARG A 117 7.60 -15.11 1.31
CA ARG A 117 7.24 -16.02 2.41
C ARG A 117 8.51 -16.45 3.14
N ILE A 118 8.55 -16.28 4.44
CA ILE A 118 9.67 -16.75 5.28
C ILE A 118 9.71 -18.29 5.24
N THR A 119 10.88 -18.85 4.95
CA THR A 119 11.09 -20.30 4.87
C THR A 119 11.86 -20.87 6.07
N SER A 120 12.85 -20.11 6.59
CA SER A 120 13.58 -20.45 7.80
C SER A 120 14.09 -19.19 8.50
N VAL A 121 14.33 -19.30 9.81
CA VAL A 121 14.97 -18.26 10.63
C VAL A 121 16.16 -18.92 11.34
N GLU A 122 17.36 -18.34 11.18
CA GLU A 122 18.62 -18.85 11.69
C GLU A 122 19.42 -17.72 12.35
N GLY A 123 19.28 -17.56 13.66
CA GLY A 123 19.94 -16.48 14.39
C GLY A 123 19.45 -15.12 13.96
N ASP A 124 20.35 -14.29 13.45
CA ASP A 124 20.12 -12.92 12.97
C ASP A 124 19.75 -12.82 11.49
N HIS A 125 19.62 -13.95 10.80
CA HIS A 125 19.23 -14.04 9.40
C HIS A 125 18.01 -14.95 9.21
N ALA A 126 17.17 -14.58 8.24
CA ALA A 126 16.09 -15.43 7.78
C ALA A 126 16.21 -15.65 6.27
N ARG A 127 15.68 -16.78 5.81
CA ARG A 127 15.51 -17.07 4.38
C ARG A 127 14.06 -16.88 4.01
N ALA A 128 13.83 -16.31 2.85
CA ALA A 128 12.49 -16.12 2.33
C ALA A 128 12.44 -16.44 0.84
N SER A 129 11.39 -17.13 0.42
CA SER A 129 11.12 -17.34 -1.00
C SER A 129 10.29 -16.18 -1.55
N ILE A 130 10.66 -15.67 -2.72
CA ILE A 130 9.87 -14.68 -3.43
C ILE A 130 8.61 -15.36 -3.97
N THR A 131 7.46 -14.86 -3.55
CA THR A 131 6.15 -15.36 -3.99
C THR A 131 5.68 -14.65 -5.24
N TYR A 132 5.96 -13.32 -5.33
CA TYR A 132 5.59 -12.49 -6.47
C TYR A 132 6.53 -11.29 -6.59
N VAL A 133 6.72 -10.81 -7.82
CA VAL A 133 7.56 -9.65 -8.15
C VAL A 133 6.72 -8.63 -8.89
N CYS A 134 6.58 -7.43 -8.32
CA CYS A 134 5.98 -6.27 -8.98
C CYS A 134 7.03 -5.48 -9.77
N ASP A 135 8.22 -5.37 -9.18
CA ASP A 135 9.38 -4.65 -9.71
C ASP A 135 10.66 -5.27 -9.13
N ALA A 136 11.83 -4.83 -9.59
CA ALA A 136 13.10 -5.30 -9.05
C ALA A 136 13.12 -5.20 -7.51
N ILE A 137 13.54 -6.26 -6.84
CA ILE A 137 13.78 -6.27 -5.40
C ILE A 137 15.26 -5.97 -5.20
N ASP A 138 15.58 -4.99 -4.36
CA ASP A 138 16.95 -4.55 -4.11
C ASP A 138 17.35 -4.78 -2.63
N PRO A 139 18.65 -4.85 -2.32
CA PRO A 139 19.10 -4.72 -0.94
C PRO A 139 18.56 -3.43 -0.32
N ASP A 140 18.33 -3.46 0.99
CA ASP A 140 17.74 -2.40 1.81
C ASP A 140 16.22 -2.18 1.60
N ASP A 141 15.58 -2.90 0.68
CA ASP A 141 14.11 -2.95 0.65
C ASP A 141 13.60 -3.50 1.99
N TYR A 142 12.61 -2.84 2.58
CA TYR A 142 12.10 -3.19 3.90
C TYR A 142 10.89 -4.12 3.85
N LEU A 143 10.71 -4.90 4.91
CA LEU A 143 9.55 -5.79 5.07
C LEU A 143 8.40 -5.04 5.76
N ALA A 144 7.24 -5.03 5.11
CA ALA A 144 5.99 -4.54 5.66
C ALA A 144 4.98 -5.69 5.85
N PRO A 145 4.06 -5.60 6.82
CA PRO A 145 3.04 -6.62 7.01
C PRO A 145 2.26 -6.91 5.72
N PHE A 146 2.10 -8.20 5.41
CA PHE A 146 1.34 -8.63 4.24
C PHE A 146 -0.15 -8.67 4.57
N GLN A 147 -0.93 -7.99 3.74
CA GLN A 147 -2.39 -8.04 3.76
C GLN A 147 -2.88 -8.15 2.32
N VAL A 148 -3.71 -9.15 2.05
CA VAL A 148 -4.32 -9.30 0.73
C VAL A 148 -5.23 -8.10 0.47
N PRO A 149 -4.98 -7.30 -0.59
CA PRO A 149 -5.86 -6.19 -0.92
C PRO A 149 -7.26 -6.67 -1.30
N VAL A 150 -8.25 -5.88 -0.95
CA VAL A 150 -9.63 -6.11 -1.37
C VAL A 150 -9.93 -5.15 -2.51
N VAL A 151 -10.20 -5.67 -3.69
CA VAL A 151 -10.65 -4.86 -4.83
C VAL A 151 -12.10 -4.45 -4.55
N PRO A 152 -12.38 -3.15 -4.40
CA PRO A 152 -13.73 -2.70 -4.07
C PRO A 152 -14.63 -2.75 -5.30
N GLU A 153 -15.91 -3.04 -5.08
CA GLU A 153 -16.92 -2.82 -6.10
C GLU A 153 -17.24 -1.33 -6.24
N PRO A 154 -17.50 -0.83 -7.47
CA PRO A 154 -17.91 0.55 -7.68
C PRO A 154 -19.22 0.87 -6.92
N LEU A 155 -19.26 2.05 -6.28
CA LEU A 155 -20.48 2.54 -5.63
C LEU A 155 -21.52 2.92 -6.70
N ILE A 156 -22.79 2.61 -6.45
CA ILE A 156 -23.87 2.76 -7.44
C ILE A 156 -24.61 4.10 -7.26
N ASP A 157 -24.86 4.51 -6.02
CA ASP A 157 -25.70 5.67 -5.71
C ASP A 157 -24.84 6.87 -5.29
N GLU A 158 -23.99 7.35 -6.21
CA GLU A 158 -23.13 8.50 -5.95
C GLU A 158 -23.79 9.80 -6.44
N ARG A 159 -23.57 10.86 -5.65
CA ARG A 159 -23.94 12.23 -6.01
C ARG A 159 -22.95 12.85 -6.99
N ASP A 160 -23.23 14.09 -7.41
CA ASP A 160 -22.30 14.85 -8.23
C ASP A 160 -20.93 15.04 -7.56
N PRO A 161 -19.85 15.17 -8.37
CA PRO A 161 -18.53 15.41 -7.86
C PRO A 161 -18.43 16.70 -7.05
N ASP A 162 -17.78 16.64 -5.89
CA ASP A 162 -17.51 17.82 -5.06
C ASP A 162 -16.30 18.60 -5.58
N PHE A 163 -16.58 19.63 -6.37
CA PHE A 163 -15.56 20.52 -6.91
C PHE A 163 -15.15 21.65 -5.95
N GLU A 164 -15.84 21.81 -4.82
CA GLU A 164 -15.55 22.87 -3.86
C GLU A 164 -14.46 22.46 -2.86
N SER A 165 -14.34 21.15 -2.59
CA SER A 165 -13.32 20.60 -1.70
C SER A 165 -12.45 19.54 -2.40
N PRO A 166 -11.75 19.89 -3.50
CA PRO A 166 -10.98 18.92 -4.25
C PRO A 166 -9.75 18.44 -3.48
N GLY A 167 -9.30 17.23 -3.82
CA GLY A 167 -7.96 16.78 -3.53
C GLY A 167 -7.01 17.10 -4.69
N GLN A 168 -5.77 16.63 -4.56
CA GLN A 168 -4.72 16.76 -5.57
C GLN A 168 -4.10 15.41 -5.90
N VAL A 169 -3.70 15.24 -7.14
CA VAL A 169 -2.86 14.12 -7.58
C VAL A 169 -1.46 14.33 -7.03
N LEU A 170 -0.96 13.38 -6.27
CA LEU A 170 0.39 13.42 -5.70
C LEU A 170 1.42 12.89 -6.69
N PHE A 171 1.26 11.64 -7.11
CA PHE A 171 2.14 10.94 -8.04
C PHE A 171 1.45 9.67 -8.55
N GLY A 172 2.07 9.00 -9.51
CA GLY A 172 1.66 7.69 -9.99
C GLY A 172 2.77 6.65 -9.91
N LEU A 173 2.53 5.48 -10.48
CA LEU A 173 3.50 4.41 -10.59
C LEU A 173 4.67 4.86 -11.50
N ASP A 174 5.88 4.35 -11.24
CA ASP A 174 7.08 4.49 -12.08
C ASP A 174 7.55 5.94 -12.32
N ARG A 175 7.25 6.88 -11.42
CA ARG A 175 7.66 8.29 -11.54
C ARG A 175 7.28 8.93 -12.89
N ARG A 176 6.23 8.46 -13.52
CA ARG A 176 5.71 9.06 -14.75
C ARG A 176 5.25 10.48 -14.48
N VAL A 177 5.56 11.36 -15.41
CA VAL A 177 5.15 12.77 -15.32
C VAL A 177 3.67 12.92 -15.64
N ASN A 178 3.13 12.04 -16.49
CA ASN A 178 1.73 12.07 -16.92
C ASN A 178 1.08 10.69 -16.77
N HIS A 179 -0.22 10.71 -16.54
CA HIS A 179 -1.03 9.52 -16.30
C HIS A 179 -2.23 9.51 -17.24
N GLY A 180 -2.57 8.34 -17.73
CA GLY A 180 -3.71 8.07 -18.60
C GLY A 180 -4.54 6.90 -18.10
N GLY A 181 -5.52 6.47 -18.89
CA GLY A 181 -6.35 5.31 -18.58
C GLY A 181 -5.53 4.06 -18.29
N GLY A 182 -5.92 3.30 -17.26
CA GLY A 182 -5.21 2.12 -16.76
C GLY A 182 -4.06 2.42 -15.80
N ASN A 183 -3.69 3.68 -15.55
CA ASN A 183 -2.64 4.00 -14.59
C ASN A 183 -3.19 4.10 -13.15
N TYR A 184 -2.35 3.69 -12.20
CA TYR A 184 -2.60 3.90 -10.77
C TYR A 184 -1.93 5.19 -10.32
N ILE A 185 -2.68 6.03 -9.63
CA ILE A 185 -2.19 7.29 -9.06
C ILE A 185 -2.59 7.42 -7.60
N VAL A 186 -1.86 8.22 -6.86
CA VAL A 186 -2.14 8.53 -5.46
C VAL A 186 -2.64 9.96 -5.34
N VAL A 187 -3.65 10.16 -4.51
CA VAL A 187 -4.25 11.47 -4.23
C VAL A 187 -4.18 11.79 -2.74
N ASP A 188 -4.20 13.09 -2.40
CA ASP A 188 -4.01 13.62 -1.04
C ASP A 188 -5.29 13.65 -0.19
N ARG A 189 -6.23 12.76 -0.47
CA ARG A 189 -7.47 12.59 0.30
C ARG A 189 -7.66 11.12 0.61
N GLY A 190 -8.00 10.84 1.85
CA GLY A 190 -8.25 9.50 2.36
C GLY A 190 -9.53 9.39 3.16
N SER A 191 -9.61 8.38 4.01
CA SER A 191 -10.80 8.10 4.83
C SER A 191 -11.14 9.21 5.81
N ASP A 192 -10.17 10.00 6.28
CA ASP A 192 -10.38 11.18 7.13
C ASP A 192 -11.20 12.27 6.41
N ALA A 193 -11.08 12.34 5.08
CA ALA A 193 -11.89 13.21 4.23
C ALA A 193 -13.17 12.53 3.72
N GLY A 194 -13.49 11.33 4.22
CA GLY A 194 -14.68 10.56 3.84
C GLY A 194 -14.52 9.78 2.53
N VAL A 195 -13.30 9.65 2.00
CA VAL A 195 -13.02 8.85 0.80
C VAL A 195 -13.16 7.36 1.12
N LYS A 196 -13.74 6.60 0.19
CA LYS A 196 -14.00 5.16 0.33
C LYS A 196 -13.58 4.41 -0.93
N GLY A 197 -13.17 3.16 -0.76
CA GLY A 197 -13.00 2.24 -1.89
C GLY A 197 -14.30 2.12 -2.71
N GLY A 198 -14.18 2.03 -4.03
CA GLY A 198 -15.31 1.97 -4.95
C GLY A 198 -15.91 3.32 -5.34
N GLN A 199 -15.45 4.42 -4.77
CA GLN A 199 -15.93 5.77 -5.05
C GLN A 199 -15.36 6.28 -6.37
N HIS A 200 -16.20 6.87 -7.22
CA HIS A 200 -15.74 7.50 -8.46
C HIS A 200 -15.18 8.89 -8.22
N VAL A 201 -14.22 9.26 -9.05
CA VAL A 201 -13.58 10.57 -9.03
C VAL A 201 -13.53 11.18 -10.43
N VAL A 202 -13.43 12.52 -10.47
CA VAL A 202 -13.25 13.31 -11.70
C VAL A 202 -11.97 14.11 -11.57
N PHE A 203 -11.06 13.94 -12.52
CA PHE A 203 -9.83 14.74 -12.62
C PHE A 203 -10.09 15.99 -13.42
N PHE A 204 -9.60 17.11 -12.93
CA PHE A 204 -9.76 18.38 -13.61
C PHE A 204 -8.59 19.34 -13.34
N ARG A 205 -8.47 20.34 -14.20
CA ARG A 205 -7.51 21.44 -14.07
C ARG A 205 -8.24 22.77 -14.27
N ARG A 206 -7.80 23.82 -13.59
CA ARG A 206 -8.26 25.18 -13.86
C ARG A 206 -7.27 25.85 -14.80
N GLU A 207 -7.75 26.40 -15.90
CA GLU A 207 -6.94 27.14 -16.85
C GLU A 207 -6.93 28.62 -16.52
N GLY A 208 -5.76 29.26 -16.60
CA GLY A 208 -5.62 30.68 -16.34
C GLY A 208 -5.59 31.07 -14.85
N GLY A 209 -5.50 30.11 -13.94
CA GLY A 209 -5.37 30.34 -12.50
C GLY A 209 -6.53 29.78 -11.67
N PRO A 210 -6.55 30.04 -10.35
CA PRO A 210 -7.49 29.43 -9.41
C PRO A 210 -8.97 29.66 -9.73
N ASP A 211 -9.29 30.80 -10.32
CA ASP A 211 -10.67 31.19 -10.67
C ASP A 211 -11.03 30.88 -12.14
N GLY A 212 -10.11 30.28 -12.88
CA GLY A 212 -10.29 29.94 -14.28
C GLY A 212 -11.30 28.83 -14.53
N PRO A 213 -11.71 28.65 -15.80
CA PRO A 213 -12.64 27.57 -16.16
C PRO A 213 -12.04 26.18 -15.83
N ARG A 214 -12.91 25.28 -15.40
CA ARG A 214 -12.55 23.88 -15.16
C ARG A 214 -12.51 23.12 -16.48
N VAL A 215 -11.39 22.46 -16.74
CA VAL A 215 -11.22 21.52 -17.84
C VAL A 215 -11.18 20.11 -17.26
N LEU A 216 -12.12 19.28 -17.66
CA LEU A 216 -12.18 17.88 -17.24
C LEU A 216 -11.11 17.08 -17.97
N LEU A 217 -10.29 16.33 -17.21
CA LEU A 217 -9.17 15.55 -17.74
C LEU A 217 -9.53 14.09 -17.90
N GLY A 218 -10.34 13.53 -16.98
CA GLY A 218 -10.69 12.12 -16.96
C GLY A 218 -11.49 11.72 -15.74
N GLN A 219 -11.69 10.43 -15.59
CA GLN A 219 -12.42 9.82 -14.48
C GLN A 219 -11.63 8.63 -13.93
N GLY A 220 -11.86 8.30 -12.67
CA GLY A 220 -11.20 7.18 -12.01
C GLY A 220 -12.05 6.56 -10.92
N LEU A 221 -11.52 5.48 -10.34
CA LEU A 221 -12.13 4.71 -9.26
C LEU A 221 -11.14 4.62 -8.10
N VAL A 222 -11.57 4.97 -6.90
CA VAL A 222 -10.80 4.75 -5.68
C VAL A 222 -10.72 3.25 -5.43
N LEU A 223 -9.51 2.69 -5.41
CA LEU A 223 -9.29 1.27 -5.12
C LEU A 223 -8.96 1.03 -3.66
N GLU A 224 -8.21 1.94 -3.06
CA GLU A 224 -7.82 1.84 -1.65
C GLU A 224 -7.80 3.23 -1.02
N ALA A 225 -8.47 3.38 0.12
CA ALA A 225 -8.44 4.59 0.92
C ALA A 225 -7.65 4.34 2.21
N GLY A 226 -6.45 4.92 2.29
CA GLY A 226 -5.72 5.06 3.54
C GLY A 226 -6.31 6.19 4.38
N THR A 227 -5.70 6.50 5.51
CA THR A 227 -6.20 7.54 6.43
C THR A 227 -6.30 8.89 5.74
N ASP A 228 -5.24 9.36 5.11
CA ASP A 228 -5.10 10.71 4.57
C ASP A 228 -4.74 10.75 3.06
N SER A 229 -4.65 9.61 2.42
CA SER A 229 -4.40 9.44 0.98
C SER A 229 -5.20 8.29 0.40
N ALA A 230 -5.38 8.26 -0.92
CA ALA A 230 -6.01 7.13 -1.59
C ALA A 230 -5.29 6.78 -2.89
N THR A 231 -5.33 5.50 -3.24
CA THR A 231 -4.91 4.97 -4.54
C THR A 231 -6.10 4.90 -5.47
N VAL A 232 -5.96 5.50 -6.65
CA VAL A 232 -7.02 5.62 -7.65
C VAL A 232 -6.57 5.00 -8.97
N LEU A 233 -7.41 4.18 -9.57
CA LEU A 233 -7.26 3.73 -10.94
C LEU A 233 -7.86 4.78 -11.88
N VAL A 234 -7.08 5.31 -12.79
CA VAL A 234 -7.59 6.16 -13.89
C VAL A 234 -8.33 5.26 -14.87
N GLN A 235 -9.66 5.39 -14.94
CA GLN A 235 -10.47 4.61 -15.86
C GLN A 235 -10.44 5.19 -17.26
N THR A 236 -10.59 6.52 -17.37
CA THR A 236 -10.55 7.25 -18.65
C THR A 236 -9.76 8.54 -18.49
N ALA A 237 -9.05 8.93 -19.55
CA ALA A 237 -8.36 10.20 -19.62
C ALA A 237 -8.53 10.79 -21.03
N ALA A 238 -9.19 11.94 -21.12
CA ALA A 238 -9.31 12.71 -22.36
C ALA A 238 -8.06 13.58 -22.60
N GLN A 239 -7.36 13.93 -21.53
CA GLN A 239 -6.09 14.64 -21.52
C GLN A 239 -5.14 14.03 -20.48
N PRO A 240 -3.82 14.22 -20.62
CA PRO A 240 -2.86 13.76 -19.62
C PRO A 240 -3.13 14.37 -18.24
N ILE A 241 -3.15 13.52 -17.22
CA ILE A 241 -3.29 13.91 -15.81
C ILE A 241 -1.87 14.03 -15.25
N TYR A 242 -1.56 15.13 -14.56
CA TYR A 242 -0.26 15.41 -13.96
C TYR A 242 -0.34 15.47 -12.44
N SER A 243 0.79 15.29 -11.77
CA SER A 243 0.90 15.62 -10.36
C SER A 243 0.53 17.10 -10.13
N GLY A 244 -0.28 17.37 -9.10
CA GLY A 244 -0.84 18.69 -8.81
C GLY A 244 -2.19 18.97 -9.47
N ASP A 245 -2.66 18.16 -10.41
CA ASP A 245 -4.03 18.27 -10.92
C ASP A 245 -5.05 18.00 -9.82
N SER A 246 -6.20 18.63 -9.94
CA SER A 246 -7.28 18.50 -8.96
C SER A 246 -8.10 17.23 -9.18
N VAL A 247 -8.61 16.69 -8.08
CA VAL A 247 -9.50 15.53 -8.08
C VAL A 247 -10.74 15.81 -7.24
N ALA A 248 -11.91 15.67 -7.84
CA ALA A 248 -13.22 15.81 -7.21
C ALA A 248 -13.82 14.41 -6.97
N PHE A 249 -14.21 14.14 -5.74
CA PHE A 249 -14.82 12.87 -5.34
C PHE A 249 -16.34 12.97 -5.48
N ARG A 250 -17.00 11.92 -5.98
CA ARG A 250 -18.46 11.79 -5.91
C ARG A 250 -18.87 11.47 -4.49
N ARG A 251 -19.98 12.03 -4.02
CA ARG A 251 -20.46 11.84 -2.65
C ARG A 251 -21.69 10.96 -2.58
#